data_17c16fbc988fe7306800e87424990f44
#
_entry.id   17c16fbc988fe7306800e87424990f44
#
_cell.length_a   1.000
_cell.length_b   1.000
_cell.length_c   1.000
_cell.angle_alpha   90.00
_cell.angle_beta   90.00
_cell.angle_gamma   90.00
#
_symmetry.space_group_name_H-M   'P 1'
#
loop_
_entity.id
_entity.type
_entity.pdbx_description
1 polymer ?
#
loop_
_entity_poly.entity_id
_entity_poly.type
_entity_poly.pdbx_seq_one_letter_code
_entity_poly.pdbx_strand_id
1 'polypeptide(L)'
;KPSFSLGERSDTIEQLQDGSFKVSGSEGTQIETRIIAIAGGLGCFEPRKPSIPDIDKYEGKGVDYFVKNPETYRGKNIVIAGGGDSALDWTIELAKVAGSVTLIHRSTSFRGAPDSADRMYQLVNEKKVNLFTNAHVTTLHGESSLTALTIEHDGETVMTKTDYFIPLFGLTPKLGPIADWGLNLDKHAVVVDP
;
A
#
# COMPACT_ATOMS: atom_id res chain seq x y z
N LYS A 1 -21.35 25.70 18.02
CA LYS A 1 -20.04 25.53 17.33
C LYS A 1 -19.62 24.10 17.53
N PRO A 2 -19.09 23.41 16.51
CA PRO A 2 -18.52 22.07 16.71
C PRO A 2 -17.26 22.15 17.56
N SER A 3 -17.04 21.13 18.40
CA SER A 3 -15.77 20.92 19.11
C SER A 3 -14.96 19.85 18.36
N PHE A 4 -13.63 19.97 18.44
CA PHE A 4 -12.71 19.05 17.77
C PHE A 4 -11.72 18.49 18.80
N SER A 5 -11.52 17.17 18.82
CA SER A 5 -10.40 16.51 19.48
C SER A 5 -9.46 16.04 18.37
N LEU A 6 -8.34 16.73 18.19
CA LEU A 6 -7.37 16.46 17.12
C LEU A 6 -6.19 15.66 17.67
N GLY A 7 -5.64 14.77 16.82
CA GLY A 7 -4.51 13.92 17.20
C GLY A 7 -4.87 12.77 18.15
N GLU A 8 -6.14 12.49 18.32
CA GLU A 8 -6.67 11.47 19.21
C GLU A 8 -7.47 10.43 18.42
N ARG A 9 -7.36 9.17 18.80
CA ARG A 9 -8.12 8.06 18.22
C ARG A 9 -9.27 7.69 19.16
N SER A 10 -10.46 7.43 18.62
CA SER A 10 -11.57 6.82 19.37
C SER A 10 -11.28 5.33 19.55
N ASP A 11 -11.11 4.88 20.79
CA ASP A 11 -10.70 3.50 21.10
C ASP A 11 -11.90 2.61 21.48
N THR A 12 -12.79 3.09 22.32
CA THR A 12 -13.91 2.27 22.81
C THR A 12 -15.23 3.00 22.73
N ILE A 13 -16.30 2.22 22.54
CA ILE A 13 -17.68 2.66 22.68
C ILE A 13 -18.36 1.74 23.70
N GLU A 14 -19.05 2.32 24.65
CA GLU A 14 -19.88 1.65 25.64
C GLU A 14 -21.31 2.18 25.53
N GLN A 15 -22.30 1.29 25.43
CA GLN A 15 -23.70 1.67 25.51
C GLN A 15 -24.13 1.79 26.96
N LEU A 16 -24.67 2.95 27.35
CA LEU A 16 -25.13 3.23 28.71
C LEU A 16 -26.56 2.74 28.90
N GLN A 17 -26.98 2.67 30.18
CA GLN A 17 -28.30 2.15 30.55
C GLN A 17 -29.48 2.96 30.00
N ASP A 18 -29.28 4.24 29.73
CA ASP A 18 -30.27 5.15 29.14
C ASP A 18 -30.32 5.07 27.61
N GLY A 19 -29.52 4.18 26.97
CA GLY A 19 -29.41 4.00 25.54
C GLY A 19 -28.48 4.99 24.85
N SER A 20 -27.85 5.90 25.60
CA SER A 20 -26.76 6.75 25.06
C SER A 20 -25.45 5.97 24.98
N PHE A 21 -24.43 6.58 24.38
CA PHE A 21 -23.11 5.99 24.19
C PHE A 21 -22.04 6.83 24.87
N LYS A 22 -21.07 6.16 25.46
CA LYS A 22 -19.85 6.74 25.95
C LYS A 22 -18.71 6.35 25.01
N VAL A 23 -18.08 7.34 24.40
CA VAL A 23 -16.91 7.17 23.52
C VAL A 23 -15.66 7.58 24.29
N SER A 24 -14.64 6.71 24.34
CA SER A 24 -13.37 7.02 24.99
C SER A 24 -12.24 7.05 23.96
N GLY A 25 -11.39 8.07 24.05
CA GLY A 25 -10.26 8.29 23.17
C GLY A 25 -8.94 7.86 23.78
N SER A 26 -7.90 7.74 22.92
CA SER A 26 -6.55 7.31 23.27
C SER A 26 -5.83 8.26 24.23
N GLU A 27 -6.21 9.53 24.25
CA GLU A 27 -5.63 10.58 25.12
C GLU A 27 -6.48 10.85 26.35
N GLY A 28 -7.50 10.03 26.60
CA GLY A 28 -8.34 10.12 27.78
C GLY A 28 -9.59 10.99 27.63
N THR A 29 -9.86 11.53 26.45
CA THR A 29 -11.12 12.25 26.17
C THR A 29 -12.29 11.27 26.30
N GLN A 30 -13.35 11.68 26.96
CA GLN A 30 -14.61 10.95 27.08
C GLN A 30 -15.77 11.83 26.63
N ILE A 31 -16.61 11.28 25.77
CA ILE A 31 -17.79 11.98 25.22
C ILE A 31 -19.01 11.08 25.40
N GLU A 32 -20.05 11.61 26.01
CA GLU A 32 -21.36 10.98 26.04
C GLU A 32 -22.25 11.56 24.95
N THR A 33 -22.90 10.69 24.18
CA THR A 33 -23.71 11.08 23.04
C THR A 33 -24.84 10.10 22.76
N ARG A 34 -25.89 10.58 22.12
CA ARG A 34 -27.02 9.72 21.68
C ARG A 34 -26.81 9.15 20.28
N ILE A 35 -25.93 9.76 19.47
CA ILE A 35 -25.72 9.38 18.09
C ILE A 35 -24.21 9.44 17.81
N ILE A 36 -23.70 8.43 17.13
CA ILE A 36 -22.32 8.39 16.63
C ILE A 36 -22.37 8.29 15.12
N ALA A 37 -21.71 9.20 14.43
CA ALA A 37 -21.48 9.12 13.00
C ALA A 37 -20.05 8.60 12.74
N ILE A 38 -19.92 7.41 12.19
CA ILE A 38 -18.64 6.83 11.84
C ILE A 38 -18.25 7.32 10.45
N ALA A 39 -17.28 8.22 10.37
CA ALA A 39 -16.75 8.78 9.14
C ALA A 39 -15.26 8.49 9.00
N GLY A 40 -14.83 7.28 9.39
CA GLY A 40 -13.45 6.82 9.42
C GLY A 40 -12.83 6.52 8.04
N GLY A 41 -13.54 6.82 6.96
CA GLY A 41 -13.10 6.49 5.60
C GLY A 41 -12.95 4.97 5.44
N LEU A 42 -11.93 4.55 4.73
CA LEU A 42 -11.61 3.13 4.55
C LEU A 42 -10.80 2.53 5.72
N GLY A 43 -10.74 3.22 6.85
CA GLY A 43 -9.96 2.80 8.01
C GLY A 43 -8.46 3.03 7.84
N CYS A 44 -7.67 2.35 8.66
CA CYS A 44 -6.23 2.32 8.49
C CYS A 44 -5.90 1.32 7.38
N PHE A 45 -5.26 1.79 6.32
CA PHE A 45 -4.79 0.90 5.26
C PHE A 45 -3.42 0.35 5.61
N GLU A 46 -3.29 -0.96 5.59
CA GLU A 46 -1.97 -1.57 5.54
C GLU A 46 -1.68 -2.07 4.13
N PRO A 47 -0.50 -1.75 3.58
CA PRO A 47 -0.07 -2.33 2.33
C PRO A 47 0.04 -3.84 2.46
N ARG A 48 -0.41 -4.56 1.43
CA ARG A 48 -0.21 -6.00 1.35
C ARG A 48 1.26 -6.27 1.10
N LYS A 49 1.92 -6.82 2.12
CA LYS A 49 3.32 -7.20 2.03
C LYS A 49 3.47 -8.49 1.22
N PRO A 50 4.47 -8.58 0.32
CA PRO A 50 4.82 -9.85 -0.31
C PRO A 50 5.45 -10.80 0.70
N SER A 51 5.25 -12.11 0.50
CA SER A 51 5.88 -13.16 1.31
C SER A 51 7.33 -13.40 0.84
N ILE A 52 8.18 -12.41 1.01
CA ILE A 52 9.61 -12.48 0.69
C ILE A 52 10.38 -12.58 2.02
N PRO A 53 11.31 -13.54 2.18
CA PRO A 53 12.12 -13.61 3.40
C PRO A 53 12.83 -12.29 3.69
N ASP A 54 12.89 -11.93 4.96
CA ASP A 54 13.61 -10.77 5.50
C ASP A 54 13.21 -9.40 4.93
N ILE A 55 12.03 -9.27 4.28
CA ILE A 55 11.59 -8.01 3.68
C ILE A 55 11.53 -6.87 4.70
N ASP A 56 11.13 -7.16 5.94
CA ASP A 56 11.02 -6.17 7.02
C ASP A 56 12.38 -5.52 7.36
N LYS A 57 13.50 -6.22 7.11
CA LYS A 57 14.86 -5.68 7.28
C LYS A 57 15.12 -4.46 6.40
N TYR A 58 14.47 -4.40 5.25
CA TYR A 58 14.68 -3.36 4.24
C TYR A 58 13.60 -2.28 4.24
N GLU A 59 12.59 -2.35 5.09
CA GLU A 59 11.56 -1.30 5.21
C GLU A 59 12.19 0.03 5.62
N GLY A 60 11.93 1.08 4.82
CA GLY A 60 12.58 2.38 4.96
C GLY A 60 14.08 2.39 4.61
N LYS A 61 14.62 1.27 4.11
CA LYS A 61 16.02 1.10 3.70
C LYS A 61 16.12 0.50 2.28
N GLY A 62 15.17 0.84 1.43
CA GLY A 62 15.07 0.38 0.06
C GLY A 62 13.79 -0.40 -0.25
N VAL A 63 12.92 -0.69 0.72
CA VAL A 63 11.56 -1.19 0.48
C VAL A 63 10.56 -0.14 0.93
N ASP A 64 9.75 0.34 -0.02
CA ASP A 64 8.71 1.33 0.19
C ASP A 64 7.36 0.81 -0.34
N TYR A 65 6.29 0.90 0.45
CA TYR A 65 4.96 0.42 0.04
C TYR A 65 4.08 1.50 -0.58
N PHE A 66 4.56 2.72 -0.65
CA PHE A 66 3.91 3.87 -1.29
C PHE A 66 4.94 4.95 -1.61
N VAL A 67 4.69 5.71 -2.65
CA VAL A 67 5.55 6.83 -3.05
C VAL A 67 5.02 8.12 -2.42
N LYS A 68 5.78 8.70 -1.51
CA LYS A 68 5.47 10.00 -0.90
C LYS A 68 5.91 11.18 -1.76
N ASN A 69 7.14 11.08 -2.28
CA ASN A 69 7.76 12.13 -3.08
C ASN A 69 8.58 11.46 -4.19
N PRO A 70 8.21 11.62 -5.46
CA PRO A 70 8.95 11.06 -6.60
C PRO A 70 10.43 11.46 -6.65
N GLU A 71 10.78 12.65 -6.14
CA GLU A 71 12.15 13.14 -6.14
C GLU A 71 13.11 12.30 -5.30
N THR A 72 12.60 11.56 -4.32
CA THR A 72 13.41 10.60 -3.53
C THR A 72 14.08 9.56 -4.42
N TYR A 73 13.48 9.24 -5.55
CA TYR A 73 13.90 8.19 -6.46
C TYR A 73 14.72 8.71 -7.66
N ARG A 74 15.07 10.00 -7.66
CA ARG A 74 15.84 10.61 -8.77
C ARG A 74 17.18 9.92 -8.97
N GLY A 75 17.43 9.45 -10.20
CA GLY A 75 18.66 8.76 -10.58
C GLY A 75 18.84 7.36 -9.99
N LYS A 76 17.85 6.81 -9.26
CA LYS A 76 17.90 5.50 -8.60
C LYS A 76 17.41 4.38 -9.51
N ASN A 77 17.87 3.16 -9.23
CA ASN A 77 17.35 1.95 -9.86
C ASN A 77 16.15 1.45 -9.06
N ILE A 78 14.99 1.37 -9.67
CA ILE A 78 13.73 1.05 -9.00
C ILE A 78 13.13 -0.20 -9.61
N VAL A 79 12.65 -1.07 -8.74
CA VAL A 79 11.78 -2.18 -9.12
C VAL A 79 10.41 -1.96 -8.51
N ILE A 80 9.38 -1.95 -9.34
CA ILE A 80 7.97 -1.89 -8.95
C ILE A 80 7.35 -3.26 -9.19
N ALA A 81 6.61 -3.78 -8.23
CA ALA A 81 5.87 -5.02 -8.41
C ALA A 81 4.37 -4.76 -8.23
N GLY A 82 3.57 -5.13 -9.24
CA GLY A 82 2.13 -4.95 -9.23
C GLY A 82 1.53 -4.93 -10.64
N GLY A 83 0.21 -4.82 -10.73
CA GLY A 83 -0.50 -4.83 -12.02
C GLY A 83 -1.85 -4.11 -11.97
N GLY A 84 -2.11 -3.33 -10.93
CA GLY A 84 -3.24 -2.40 -10.82
C GLY A 84 -2.83 -0.97 -11.15
N ASP A 85 -3.77 -0.03 -11.07
CA ASP A 85 -3.58 1.38 -11.41
C ASP A 85 -2.36 1.98 -10.71
N SER A 86 -2.21 1.79 -9.39
CA SER A 86 -1.06 2.33 -8.65
C SER A 86 0.29 1.88 -9.21
N ALA A 87 0.42 0.61 -9.64
CA ALA A 87 1.68 0.11 -10.18
C ALA A 87 1.97 0.71 -11.56
N LEU A 88 0.96 0.84 -12.42
CA LEU A 88 1.10 1.44 -13.73
C LEU A 88 1.42 2.94 -13.63
N ASP A 89 0.65 3.67 -12.84
CA ASP A 89 0.80 5.12 -12.69
C ASP A 89 2.17 5.47 -12.09
N TRP A 90 2.61 4.76 -11.03
CA TRP A 90 3.93 5.01 -10.47
C TRP A 90 5.07 4.56 -11.39
N THR A 91 4.88 3.54 -12.20
CA THR A 91 5.86 3.17 -13.24
C THR A 91 6.03 4.31 -14.23
N ILE A 92 4.93 4.89 -14.72
CA ILE A 92 4.95 6.01 -15.66
C ILE A 92 5.59 7.26 -15.05
N GLU A 93 5.18 7.60 -13.81
CA GLU A 93 5.70 8.81 -13.15
C GLU A 93 7.17 8.69 -12.75
N LEU A 94 7.58 7.55 -12.20
CA LEU A 94 8.97 7.35 -11.79
C LEU A 94 9.93 7.18 -12.97
N ALA A 95 9.46 6.72 -14.13
CA ALA A 95 10.26 6.70 -15.36
C ALA A 95 10.74 8.09 -15.82
N LYS A 96 10.13 9.17 -15.30
CA LYS A 96 10.54 10.55 -15.62
C LYS A 96 11.74 11.03 -14.79
N VAL A 97 12.01 10.42 -13.64
CA VAL A 97 13.00 10.90 -12.66
C VAL A 97 14.03 9.84 -12.27
N ALA A 98 13.68 8.57 -12.28
CA ALA A 98 14.55 7.47 -11.90
C ALA A 98 15.69 7.25 -12.91
N GLY A 99 16.77 6.62 -12.47
CA GLY A 99 17.85 6.18 -13.34
C GLY A 99 17.46 4.96 -14.19
N SER A 100 16.68 4.05 -13.59
CA SER A 100 16.04 2.93 -14.28
C SER A 100 14.76 2.52 -13.55
N VAL A 101 13.77 2.04 -14.30
CA VAL A 101 12.54 1.47 -13.74
C VAL A 101 12.32 0.08 -14.33
N THR A 102 12.07 -0.89 -13.46
CA THR A 102 11.66 -2.23 -13.84
C THR A 102 10.29 -2.51 -13.24
N LEU A 103 9.31 -2.85 -14.07
CA LEU A 103 7.99 -3.29 -13.64
C LEU A 103 7.92 -4.81 -13.68
N ILE A 104 7.49 -5.41 -12.57
CA ILE A 104 7.28 -6.86 -12.43
C ILE A 104 5.81 -7.13 -12.23
N HIS A 105 5.25 -8.06 -12.99
CA HIS A 105 3.88 -8.49 -12.83
C HIS A 105 3.75 -10.02 -12.92
N ARG A 106 2.95 -10.60 -12.04
CA ARG A 106 2.75 -12.06 -11.92
C ARG A 106 1.97 -12.71 -13.07
N SER A 107 1.31 -11.92 -13.91
CA SER A 107 0.55 -12.39 -15.07
C SER A 107 0.87 -11.55 -16.29
N THR A 108 0.37 -11.96 -17.46
CA THR A 108 0.57 -11.24 -18.71
C THR A 108 -0.38 -10.06 -18.90
N SER A 109 -1.48 -9.99 -18.13
CA SER A 109 -2.50 -8.96 -18.25
C SER A 109 -2.57 -8.07 -17.01
N PHE A 110 -2.63 -6.77 -17.23
CA PHE A 110 -2.77 -5.76 -16.18
C PHE A 110 -4.25 -5.53 -15.86
N ARG A 111 -4.55 -5.20 -14.57
CA ARG A 111 -5.90 -4.87 -14.10
C ARG A 111 -6.14 -3.36 -14.01
N GLY A 112 -5.11 -2.56 -14.18
CA GLY A 112 -5.22 -1.11 -14.21
C GLY A 112 -5.92 -0.61 -15.47
N ALA A 113 -6.19 0.69 -15.52
CA ALA A 113 -6.87 1.34 -16.64
C ALA A 113 -6.14 1.07 -17.97
N PRO A 114 -6.86 0.77 -19.05
CA PRO A 114 -6.25 0.47 -20.35
C PRO A 114 -5.30 1.58 -20.83
N ASP A 115 -5.66 2.86 -20.66
CA ASP A 115 -4.80 3.99 -21.03
C ASP A 115 -3.46 3.99 -20.28
N SER A 116 -3.48 3.70 -18.96
CA SER A 116 -2.25 3.58 -18.17
C SER A 116 -1.39 2.40 -18.64
N ALA A 117 -2.03 1.27 -18.99
CA ALA A 117 -1.32 0.13 -19.55
C ALA A 117 -0.66 0.46 -20.90
N ASP A 118 -1.39 1.12 -21.80
CA ASP A 118 -0.88 1.53 -23.12
C ASP A 118 0.31 2.49 -23.00
N ARG A 119 0.22 3.48 -22.10
CA ARG A 119 1.33 4.41 -21.82
C ARG A 119 2.54 3.70 -21.23
N MET A 120 2.35 2.76 -20.32
CA MET A 120 3.42 1.93 -19.78
C MET A 120 4.09 1.11 -20.90
N TYR A 121 3.32 0.45 -21.80
CA TYR A 121 3.89 -0.28 -22.93
C TYR A 121 4.65 0.60 -23.90
N GLN A 122 4.21 1.85 -24.11
CA GLN A 122 5.00 2.83 -24.89
C GLN A 122 6.37 3.06 -24.27
N LEU A 123 6.45 3.24 -22.94
CA LEU A 123 7.73 3.40 -22.25
C LEU A 123 8.61 2.14 -22.31
N VAL A 124 8.02 0.94 -22.34
CA VAL A 124 8.75 -0.31 -22.57
C VAL A 124 9.34 -0.34 -23.99
N ASN A 125 8.54 0.01 -25.00
CA ASN A 125 9.00 0.08 -26.40
C ASN A 125 10.11 1.12 -26.59
N GLU A 126 10.05 2.23 -25.85
CA GLU A 126 11.09 3.27 -25.82
C GLU A 126 12.33 2.88 -24.98
N LYS A 127 12.34 1.69 -24.39
CA LYS A 127 13.41 1.19 -23.48
C LYS A 127 13.63 2.06 -22.23
N LYS A 128 12.63 2.82 -21.84
CA LYS A 128 12.63 3.61 -20.58
C LYS A 128 12.19 2.80 -19.36
N VAL A 129 11.46 1.71 -19.60
CA VAL A 129 10.99 0.79 -18.58
C VAL A 129 11.32 -0.63 -19.01
N ASN A 130 11.87 -1.42 -18.09
CA ASN A 130 12.00 -2.88 -18.26
C ASN A 130 10.73 -3.54 -17.74
N LEU A 131 10.21 -4.53 -18.45
CA LEU A 131 9.01 -5.25 -18.06
C LEU A 131 9.29 -6.74 -17.94
N PHE A 132 8.91 -7.33 -16.79
CA PHE A 132 8.84 -8.77 -16.58
C PHE A 132 7.39 -9.15 -16.25
N THR A 133 6.75 -9.91 -17.12
CA THR A 133 5.45 -10.55 -16.87
C THR A 133 5.67 -12.01 -16.46
N ASN A 134 4.65 -12.69 -15.88
CA ASN A 134 4.80 -14.02 -15.29
C ASN A 134 5.98 -14.09 -14.29
N ALA A 135 6.22 -13.02 -13.57
CA ALA A 135 7.41 -12.84 -12.78
C ALA A 135 7.09 -12.42 -11.34
N HIS A 136 7.97 -12.79 -10.42
CA HIS A 136 7.88 -12.38 -9.02
C HIS A 136 9.27 -12.24 -8.40
N VAL A 137 9.35 -11.42 -7.35
CA VAL A 137 10.57 -11.26 -6.56
C VAL A 137 10.66 -12.36 -5.52
N THR A 138 11.79 -13.04 -5.47
CA THR A 138 12.03 -14.16 -4.55
C THR A 138 12.95 -13.80 -3.40
N THR A 139 13.95 -12.93 -3.64
CA THR A 139 14.98 -12.63 -2.65
C THR A 139 15.40 -11.16 -2.74
N LEU A 140 15.66 -10.56 -1.59
CA LEU A 140 16.24 -9.22 -1.46
C LEU A 140 17.69 -9.35 -0.98
N HIS A 141 18.58 -8.51 -1.51
CA HIS A 141 20.00 -8.54 -1.22
C HIS A 141 20.51 -7.19 -0.72
N GLY A 142 21.40 -7.23 0.28
CA GLY A 142 22.06 -6.06 0.86
C GLY A 142 22.35 -6.27 2.34
N GLU A 143 23.30 -5.54 2.88
CA GLU A 143 23.66 -5.61 4.29
C GLU A 143 22.85 -4.64 5.15
N SER A 144 23.01 -3.35 4.93
CA SER A 144 22.33 -2.26 5.68
C SER A 144 21.16 -1.65 4.94
N SER A 145 21.13 -1.77 3.63
CA SER A 145 20.08 -1.30 2.73
C SER A 145 19.97 -2.24 1.53
N LEU A 146 18.87 -2.14 0.79
CA LEU A 146 18.66 -2.89 -0.45
C LEU A 146 19.69 -2.46 -1.51
N THR A 147 20.30 -3.43 -2.19
CA THR A 147 21.26 -3.19 -3.28
C THR A 147 20.93 -3.97 -4.55
N ALA A 148 20.23 -5.10 -4.41
CA ALA A 148 19.77 -5.93 -5.51
C ALA A 148 18.58 -6.78 -5.08
N LEU A 149 17.87 -7.36 -6.03
CA LEU A 149 16.86 -8.39 -5.82
C LEU A 149 16.94 -9.49 -6.88
N THR A 150 16.40 -10.65 -6.56
CA THR A 150 16.26 -11.76 -7.50
C THR A 150 14.82 -11.83 -7.98
N ILE A 151 14.67 -11.85 -9.31
CA ILE A 151 13.41 -12.04 -10.01
C ILE A 151 13.38 -13.46 -10.55
N GLU A 152 12.30 -14.19 -10.30
CA GLU A 152 11.97 -15.41 -11.02
C GLU A 152 11.00 -15.07 -12.15
N HIS A 153 11.33 -15.48 -13.36
CA HIS A 153 10.60 -15.22 -14.59
C HIS A 153 10.73 -16.43 -15.52
N ASP A 154 9.61 -17.04 -15.89
CA ASP A 154 9.53 -18.21 -16.78
C ASP A 154 10.47 -19.37 -16.40
N GLY A 155 10.67 -19.59 -15.09
CA GLY A 155 11.55 -20.64 -14.56
C GLY A 155 13.04 -20.29 -14.51
N GLU A 156 13.42 -19.11 -14.93
CA GLU A 156 14.77 -18.57 -14.79
C GLU A 156 14.86 -17.54 -13.67
N THR A 157 16.04 -17.36 -13.12
CA THR A 157 16.30 -16.35 -12.09
C THR A 157 17.24 -15.27 -12.61
N VAL A 158 16.85 -14.01 -12.41
CA VAL A 158 17.62 -12.83 -12.82
C VAL A 158 17.91 -11.98 -11.59
N MET A 159 19.18 -11.73 -11.30
CA MET A 159 19.58 -10.77 -10.28
C MET A 159 19.59 -9.36 -10.88
N THR A 160 18.86 -8.43 -10.29
CA THR A 160 18.72 -7.06 -10.76
C THR A 160 19.21 -6.09 -9.69
N LYS A 161 20.14 -5.20 -10.07
CA LYS A 161 20.58 -4.10 -9.20
C LYS A 161 19.41 -3.18 -8.91
N THR A 162 19.18 -2.86 -7.62
CA THR A 162 17.99 -2.16 -7.18
C THR A 162 18.32 -1.33 -5.93
N ASP A 163 18.04 -0.03 -6.00
CA ASP A 163 18.14 0.85 -4.83
C ASP A 163 16.80 0.85 -4.05
N TYR A 164 15.66 0.69 -4.78
CA TYR A 164 14.33 0.65 -4.20
C TYR A 164 13.46 -0.43 -4.81
N PHE A 165 12.76 -1.16 -3.97
CA PHE A 165 11.68 -2.09 -4.32
C PHE A 165 10.36 -1.54 -3.79
N ILE A 166 9.37 -1.39 -4.68
CA ILE A 166 8.05 -0.81 -4.38
C ILE A 166 6.96 -1.84 -4.72
N PRO A 167 6.59 -2.72 -3.78
CA PRO A 167 5.50 -3.68 -3.97
C PRO A 167 4.14 -2.98 -3.81
N LEU A 168 3.38 -2.86 -4.92
CA LEU A 168 2.07 -2.24 -4.99
C LEU A 168 0.97 -3.29 -5.19
N PHE A 169 0.75 -4.12 -4.16
CA PHE A 169 -0.18 -5.25 -4.19
C PHE A 169 -1.60 -4.91 -3.70
N GLY A 170 -1.86 -3.63 -3.51
CA GLY A 170 -3.10 -3.12 -2.95
C GLY A 170 -3.02 -2.98 -1.43
N LEU A 171 -4.13 -2.55 -0.87
CA LEU A 171 -4.26 -2.23 0.54
C LEU A 171 -5.24 -3.21 1.18
N THR A 172 -4.99 -3.55 2.44
CA THR A 172 -5.96 -4.26 3.27
C THR A 172 -6.57 -3.25 4.22
N PRO A 173 -7.89 -3.03 4.16
CA PRO A 173 -8.56 -2.19 5.14
C PRO A 173 -8.45 -2.82 6.53
N LYS A 174 -8.07 -2.03 7.52
CA LYS A 174 -8.15 -2.39 8.93
C LYS A 174 -9.09 -1.41 9.61
N LEU A 175 -10.14 -1.94 10.21
CA LEU A 175 -11.11 -1.14 10.96
C LEU A 175 -10.52 -0.60 12.28
N GLY A 176 -9.38 -1.17 12.73
CA GLY A 176 -8.81 -0.80 14.03
C GLY A 176 -9.82 -1.07 15.15
N PRO A 177 -9.92 -0.17 16.16
CA PRO A 177 -10.85 -0.32 17.26
C PRO A 177 -12.33 -0.46 16.85
N ILE A 178 -12.73 0.06 15.68
CA ILE A 178 -14.10 -0.04 15.15
C ILE A 178 -14.54 -1.51 15.02
N ALA A 179 -13.61 -2.43 14.77
CA ALA A 179 -13.91 -3.85 14.68
C ALA A 179 -14.45 -4.44 16.00
N ASP A 180 -14.09 -3.83 17.13
CA ASP A 180 -14.42 -4.28 18.49
C ASP A 180 -15.62 -3.53 19.10
N TRP A 181 -16.26 -2.62 18.34
CA TRP A 181 -17.39 -1.81 18.81
C TRP A 181 -18.74 -2.53 18.79
N GLY A 182 -18.77 -3.83 18.49
CA GLY A 182 -19.99 -4.65 18.46
C GLY A 182 -20.85 -4.41 17.21
N LEU A 183 -20.30 -3.84 16.16
CA LEU A 183 -20.99 -3.63 14.89
C LEU A 183 -21.04 -4.92 14.05
N ASN A 184 -22.07 -5.07 13.25
CA ASN A 184 -22.13 -6.15 12.25
C ASN A 184 -21.09 -5.89 11.15
N LEU A 185 -20.21 -6.86 10.95
CA LEU A 185 -19.15 -6.78 9.95
C LEU A 185 -19.35 -7.85 8.88
N ASP A 186 -19.14 -7.46 7.62
CA ASP A 186 -18.91 -8.42 6.52
C ASP A 186 -17.45 -8.27 6.07
N LYS A 187 -16.63 -9.28 6.32
CA LYS A 187 -15.16 -9.27 6.11
C LYS A 187 -14.50 -8.12 6.87
N HIS A 188 -14.22 -7.01 6.19
CA HIS A 188 -13.55 -5.81 6.74
C HIS A 188 -14.39 -4.54 6.53
N ALA A 189 -15.69 -4.66 6.37
CA ALA A 189 -16.60 -3.54 6.20
C ALA A 189 -17.72 -3.60 7.24
N VAL A 190 -18.14 -2.44 7.73
CA VAL A 190 -19.34 -2.32 8.57
C VAL A 190 -20.56 -2.52 7.66
N VAL A 191 -21.44 -3.45 8.06
CA VAL A 191 -22.73 -3.64 7.39
C VAL A 191 -23.60 -2.44 7.66
N VAL A 192 -24.11 -1.81 6.61
CA VAL A 192 -25.02 -0.66 6.70
C VAL A 192 -26.35 -0.98 6.03
N ASP A 193 -27.41 -0.38 6.53
CA ASP A 193 -28.72 -0.38 5.88
C ASP A 193 -28.73 0.78 4.86
N PRO A 194 -28.94 0.51 3.56
CA PRO A 194 -28.88 1.53 2.51
C PRO A 194 -30.10 2.48 2.51
#